data_267982dfdd0875d2e0b98ebb41a5f32c
#
_entry.id   267982dfdd0875d2e0b98ebb41a5f32c
#
_cell.length_a   1.000
_cell.length_b   1.000
_cell.length_c   1.000
_cell.angle_alpha   90.00
_cell.angle_beta   90.00
_cell.angle_gamma   90.00
#
_symmetry.space_group_name_H-M   'P 1'
#
loop_
_entity.id
_entity.type
_entity.pdbx_description
1 polymer ?
#
loop_
_entity_poly.entity_id
_entity_poly.type
_entity_poly.pdbx_seq_one_letter_code
_entity_poly.pdbx_strand_id
1 'polypeptide(L)'
;MNYSNTNEKLYEDIALWEKTDGMDLFAQMPLPPEVKDAPTVLDFGYGFGENLFALSNAYPNGKIYGIDCSPVCQKEVGEKIAARGIKNITLINKEVHNLQDFQDNSLDLVLLYDALHGGDGKGKFMLYEESHRILKRGACLSILPVHLNNWRDHQGKKKTYTPAKIKAELSEYGFEYTGTCPQKGVHWEKCHTLYYIKKGTITFDALERVEVMNFTKLPSASF
;
A
#
# COMPACT_ATOMS: atom_id res chain seq x y z
N MET A 1 -4.26 10.12 -31.48
CA MET A 1 -4.38 10.74 -30.15
C MET A 1 -3.00 11.21 -29.73
N ASN A 2 -2.88 12.46 -29.33
CA ASN A 2 -1.58 13.01 -28.91
C ASN A 2 -1.21 12.41 -27.54
N TYR A 3 -0.10 11.71 -27.48
CA TYR A 3 0.37 10.94 -26.32
C TYR A 3 0.56 11.81 -25.05
N SER A 4 0.93 13.10 -25.24
CA SER A 4 1.10 14.07 -24.17
C SER A 4 -0.21 14.34 -23.42
N ASN A 5 -1.33 14.48 -24.13
CA ASN A 5 -2.61 14.81 -23.50
C ASN A 5 -3.17 13.67 -22.64
N THR A 6 -2.86 12.41 -22.99
CA THR A 6 -3.31 11.25 -22.21
C THR A 6 -2.53 11.14 -20.89
N ASN A 7 -1.23 11.43 -20.92
CA ASN A 7 -0.40 11.41 -19.72
C ASN A 7 -0.72 12.59 -18.78
N GLU A 8 -0.90 13.81 -19.33
CA GLU A 8 -1.27 14.97 -18.52
C GLU A 8 -2.59 14.74 -17.78
N LYS A 9 -3.64 14.29 -18.49
CA LYS A 9 -4.92 13.97 -17.87
C LYS A 9 -4.80 12.92 -16.79
N LEU A 10 -3.97 11.92 -17.00
CA LEU A 10 -3.71 10.86 -16.02
C LEU A 10 -3.08 11.41 -14.74
N TYR A 11 -2.07 12.27 -14.88
CA TYR A 11 -1.45 12.92 -13.71
C TYR A 11 -2.41 13.86 -12.98
N GLU A 12 -3.30 14.53 -13.71
CA GLU A 12 -4.37 15.35 -13.14
C GLU A 12 -5.37 14.49 -12.35
N ASP A 13 -5.79 13.36 -12.91
CA ASP A 13 -6.72 12.43 -12.28
C ASP A 13 -6.13 11.83 -10.99
N ILE A 14 -4.82 11.50 -10.99
CA ILE A 14 -4.12 11.04 -9.79
C ILE A 14 -4.06 12.16 -8.74
N ALA A 15 -3.63 13.34 -9.15
CA ALA A 15 -3.51 14.45 -8.23
C ALA A 15 -4.86 14.86 -7.62
N LEU A 16 -5.94 14.66 -8.36
CA LEU A 16 -7.30 14.82 -7.85
C LEU A 16 -7.64 13.70 -6.85
N TRP A 17 -7.38 12.45 -7.21
CA TRP A 17 -7.62 11.29 -6.35
C TRP A 17 -6.88 11.40 -5.00
N GLU A 18 -5.61 11.83 -5.00
CA GLU A 18 -4.83 12.04 -3.79
C GLU A 18 -5.49 13.01 -2.78
N LYS A 19 -6.31 13.93 -3.28
CA LYS A 19 -6.97 14.98 -2.47
C LYS A 19 -8.45 14.70 -2.20
N THR A 20 -8.99 13.66 -2.80
CA THR A 20 -10.42 13.31 -2.71
C THR A 20 -10.58 11.85 -2.26
N ASP A 21 -10.90 10.94 -3.16
CA ASP A 21 -11.20 9.53 -2.85
C ASP A 21 -10.07 8.84 -2.06
N GLY A 22 -8.80 9.16 -2.36
CA GLY A 22 -7.65 8.60 -1.63
C GLY A 22 -7.53 9.15 -0.21
N MET A 23 -7.71 10.45 -0.05
CA MET A 23 -7.73 11.06 1.28
C MET A 23 -8.91 10.52 2.11
N ASP A 24 -10.10 10.40 1.52
CA ASP A 24 -11.28 9.86 2.17
C ASP A 24 -11.10 8.39 2.57
N LEU A 25 -10.41 7.61 1.74
CA LEU A 25 -10.03 6.22 2.05
C LEU A 25 -9.25 6.18 3.36
N PHE A 26 -8.18 6.93 3.44
CA PHE A 26 -7.31 6.88 4.61
C PHE A 26 -7.94 7.51 5.85
N ALA A 27 -8.75 8.54 5.72
CA ALA A 27 -9.51 9.12 6.82
C ALA A 27 -10.51 8.13 7.48
N GLN A 28 -10.92 7.09 6.74
CA GLN A 28 -11.81 6.03 7.22
C GLN A 28 -11.09 4.79 7.76
N MET A 29 -9.75 4.76 7.76
CA MET A 29 -9.01 3.63 8.32
C MET A 29 -9.38 3.38 9.77
N PRO A 30 -9.56 2.10 10.18
CA PRO A 30 -9.93 1.74 11.54
C PRO A 30 -8.75 1.87 12.49
N LEU A 31 -8.26 3.09 12.67
CA LEU A 31 -7.20 3.41 13.59
C LEU A 31 -7.75 3.72 14.99
N PRO A 32 -7.03 3.35 16.06
CA PRO A 32 -7.37 3.77 17.41
C PRO A 32 -7.50 5.30 17.52
N PRO A 33 -8.49 5.83 18.24
CA PRO A 33 -8.73 7.27 18.32
C PRO A 33 -7.51 8.09 18.75
N GLU A 34 -6.68 7.54 19.63
CA GLU A 34 -5.49 8.20 20.19
C GLU A 34 -4.37 8.44 19.16
N VAL A 35 -4.36 7.70 18.05
CA VAL A 35 -3.33 7.85 16.99
C VAL A 35 -3.90 8.39 15.69
N LYS A 36 -5.21 8.56 15.58
CA LYS A 36 -5.89 8.89 14.33
C LYS A 36 -5.42 10.20 13.68
N ASP A 37 -5.04 11.19 14.49
CA ASP A 37 -4.60 12.50 13.99
C ASP A 37 -3.12 12.52 13.56
N ALA A 38 -2.30 11.60 14.08
CA ALA A 38 -0.86 11.57 13.83
C ALA A 38 -0.31 10.13 13.80
N PRO A 39 -0.84 9.24 12.95
CA PRO A 39 -0.39 7.85 12.89
C PRO A 39 1.02 7.74 12.30
N THR A 40 1.70 6.66 12.69
CA THR A 40 2.91 6.20 12.01
C THR A 40 2.54 5.13 11.01
N VAL A 41 2.77 5.37 9.73
CA VAL A 41 2.26 4.57 8.60
C VAL A 41 3.41 4.05 7.76
N LEU A 42 3.29 2.83 7.25
CA LEU A 42 4.14 2.26 6.20
C LEU A 42 3.29 1.93 4.97
N ASP A 43 3.71 2.41 3.81
CA ASP A 43 3.27 1.96 2.49
C ASP A 43 4.38 1.10 1.87
N PHE A 44 4.13 -0.20 1.76
CA PHE A 44 5.09 -1.14 1.19
C PHE A 44 4.79 -1.38 -0.29
N GLY A 45 5.75 -1.08 -1.15
CA GLY A 45 5.57 -1.09 -2.60
C GLY A 45 4.89 0.19 -3.09
N TYR A 46 5.35 1.35 -2.63
CA TYR A 46 4.68 2.63 -2.88
C TYR A 46 4.63 3.06 -4.35
N GLY A 47 5.38 2.40 -5.26
CA GLY A 47 5.37 2.72 -6.69
C GLY A 47 5.62 4.20 -6.97
N PHE A 48 4.67 4.88 -7.61
CA PHE A 48 4.77 6.30 -7.95
C PHE A 48 4.21 7.26 -6.89
N GLY A 49 3.86 6.71 -5.72
CA GLY A 49 3.60 7.45 -4.49
C GLY A 49 2.18 7.93 -4.29
N GLU A 50 1.20 7.48 -5.09
CA GLU A 50 -0.19 7.92 -4.99
C GLU A 50 -0.73 7.76 -3.56
N ASN A 51 -0.53 6.58 -2.97
CA ASN A 51 -0.93 6.33 -1.58
C ASN A 51 -0.16 7.20 -0.59
N LEU A 52 1.15 7.40 -0.79
CA LEU A 52 1.95 8.25 0.10
C LEU A 52 1.43 9.68 0.14
N PHE A 53 1.06 10.24 -1.02
CA PHE A 53 0.54 11.60 -1.09
C PHE A 53 -0.87 11.71 -0.49
N ALA A 54 -1.73 10.73 -0.76
CA ALA A 54 -3.06 10.67 -0.14
C ALA A 54 -2.97 10.50 1.39
N LEU A 55 -2.07 9.65 1.88
CA LEU A 55 -1.77 9.50 3.31
C LEU A 55 -1.28 10.82 3.93
N SER A 56 -0.37 11.53 3.23
CA SER A 56 0.15 12.82 3.70
C SER A 56 -0.96 13.87 3.80
N ASN A 57 -1.92 13.85 2.89
CA ASN A 57 -3.09 14.73 2.93
C ASN A 57 -4.05 14.35 4.06
N ALA A 58 -4.31 13.05 4.25
CA ALA A 58 -5.22 12.55 5.31
C ALA A 58 -4.63 12.74 6.72
N TYR A 59 -3.30 12.59 6.85
CA TYR A 59 -2.59 12.62 8.12
C TYR A 59 -1.44 13.65 8.11
N PRO A 60 -1.73 14.94 8.08
CA PRO A 60 -0.69 15.98 7.95
C PRO A 60 0.30 16.00 9.11
N ASN A 61 -0.08 15.53 10.28
CA ASN A 61 0.77 15.39 11.47
C ASN A 61 1.36 13.99 11.65
N GLY A 62 0.99 13.03 10.80
CA GLY A 62 1.47 11.65 10.83
C GLY A 62 2.90 11.52 10.31
N LYS A 63 3.52 10.37 10.57
CA LYS A 63 4.80 9.96 9.98
C LYS A 63 4.55 8.88 8.95
N ILE A 64 4.92 9.12 7.71
CA ILE A 64 4.64 8.23 6.59
C ILE A 64 5.95 7.72 6.03
N TYR A 65 6.10 6.42 6.00
CA TYR A 65 7.24 5.72 5.42
C TYR A 65 6.79 5.02 4.14
N GLY A 66 7.60 5.13 3.10
CA GLY A 66 7.42 4.37 1.87
C GLY A 66 8.61 3.46 1.62
N ILE A 67 8.38 2.17 1.39
CA ILE A 67 9.41 1.23 0.93
C ILE A 67 9.13 0.84 -0.51
N ASP A 68 10.14 0.95 -1.36
CA ASP A 68 10.11 0.41 -2.73
C ASP A 68 11.52 0.01 -3.16
N CYS A 69 11.62 -0.98 -4.05
CA CYS A 69 12.90 -1.44 -4.59
C CYS A 69 13.33 -0.67 -5.85
N SER A 70 12.42 0.10 -6.46
CA SER A 70 12.67 0.79 -7.70
C SER A 70 13.41 2.12 -7.51
N PRO A 71 14.66 2.26 -8.00
CA PRO A 71 15.38 3.54 -7.95
C PRO A 71 14.67 4.65 -8.73
N VAL A 72 13.91 4.28 -9.77
CA VAL A 72 13.14 5.25 -10.58
C VAL A 72 11.96 5.78 -9.79
N CYS A 73 11.19 4.91 -9.13
CA CYS A 73 10.10 5.33 -8.26
C CYS A 73 10.62 6.21 -7.13
N GLN A 74 11.74 5.84 -6.50
CA GLN A 74 12.36 6.63 -5.45
C GLN A 74 12.73 8.04 -5.93
N LYS A 75 13.37 8.14 -7.12
CA LYS A 75 13.74 9.43 -7.69
C LYS A 75 12.52 10.30 -7.97
N GLU A 76 11.55 9.76 -8.72
CA GLU A 76 10.36 10.54 -9.12
C GLU A 76 9.51 10.98 -7.92
N VAL A 77 9.29 10.07 -6.97
CA VAL A 77 8.53 10.40 -5.75
C VAL A 77 9.29 11.39 -4.89
N GLY A 78 10.61 11.25 -4.77
CA GLY A 78 11.48 12.21 -4.07
C GLY A 78 11.42 13.61 -4.68
N GLU A 79 11.43 13.71 -6.00
CA GLU A 79 11.28 15.01 -6.72
C GLU A 79 9.90 15.62 -6.47
N LYS A 80 8.82 14.83 -6.49
CA LYS A 80 7.45 15.29 -6.16
C LYS A 80 7.34 15.76 -4.71
N ILE A 81 7.93 15.04 -3.74
CA ILE A 81 7.96 15.42 -2.32
C ILE A 81 8.64 16.76 -2.16
N ALA A 82 9.82 16.95 -2.79
CA ALA A 82 10.57 18.19 -2.73
C ALA A 82 9.79 19.37 -3.36
N ALA A 83 9.24 19.16 -4.56
CA ALA A 83 8.49 20.18 -5.28
C ALA A 83 7.20 20.62 -4.53
N ARG A 84 6.54 19.69 -3.82
CA ARG A 84 5.34 20.00 -3.02
C ARG A 84 5.66 20.47 -1.60
N GLY A 85 6.92 20.47 -1.18
CA GLY A 85 7.36 20.88 0.18
C GLY A 85 6.86 19.95 1.29
N ILE A 86 6.56 18.68 0.99
CA ILE A 86 6.04 17.70 1.94
C ILE A 86 7.15 17.32 2.94
N LYS A 87 6.82 17.28 4.24
CA LYS A 87 7.81 17.06 5.31
C LYS A 87 7.59 15.74 6.10
N ASN A 88 6.46 15.12 5.95
CA ASN A 88 6.07 13.94 6.74
C ASN A 88 6.20 12.61 6.01
N ILE A 89 6.78 12.58 4.80
CA ILE A 89 7.08 11.37 4.04
C ILE A 89 8.58 11.08 4.07
N THR A 90 8.94 9.85 4.38
CA THR A 90 10.31 9.32 4.33
C THR A 90 10.36 8.12 3.40
N LEU A 91 11.22 8.17 2.37
CA LEU A 91 11.39 7.07 1.42
C LEU A 91 12.58 6.18 1.82
N ILE A 92 12.38 4.87 1.71
CA ILE A 92 13.38 3.83 1.96
C ILE A 92 13.50 2.99 0.68
N ASN A 93 14.68 2.99 0.07
CA ASN A 93 14.95 2.11 -1.08
C ASN A 93 15.47 0.77 -0.57
N LYS A 94 14.70 -0.31 -0.82
CA LYS A 94 15.01 -1.62 -0.28
C LYS A 94 14.35 -2.74 -1.10
N GLU A 95 15.13 -3.76 -1.43
CA GLU A 95 14.65 -4.91 -2.22
C GLU A 95 14.05 -6.05 -1.38
N VAL A 96 14.16 -5.99 -0.09
CA VAL A 96 13.84 -7.13 0.78
C VAL A 96 12.54 -6.94 1.55
N HIS A 97 11.85 -8.04 1.75
CA HIS A 97 10.59 -8.12 2.48
C HIS A 97 10.76 -8.09 4.00
N ASN A 98 12.00 -8.06 4.53
CA ASN A 98 12.21 -7.83 5.94
C ASN A 98 12.05 -6.33 6.26
N LEU A 99 11.41 -6.02 7.37
CA LEU A 99 11.13 -4.66 7.80
C LEU A 99 11.96 -4.27 9.04
N GLN A 100 13.24 -4.70 9.06
CA GLN A 100 14.17 -4.50 10.20
C GLN A 100 14.46 -3.03 10.48
N ASP A 101 14.13 -2.12 9.57
CA ASP A 101 14.22 -0.67 9.81
C ASP A 101 13.22 -0.20 10.88
N PHE A 102 12.22 -1.01 11.18
CA PHE A 102 11.17 -0.69 12.15
C PHE A 102 11.28 -1.57 13.39
N GLN A 103 11.12 -0.92 14.54
CA GLN A 103 11.06 -1.62 15.83
C GLN A 103 9.73 -2.39 15.95
N ASP A 104 9.73 -3.41 16.81
CA ASP A 104 8.51 -4.12 17.15
C ASP A 104 7.47 -3.16 17.75
N ASN A 105 6.21 -3.34 17.36
CA ASN A 105 5.09 -2.55 17.87
C ASN A 105 5.29 -1.03 17.75
N SER A 106 5.80 -0.57 16.59
CA SER A 106 6.11 0.84 16.35
C SER A 106 5.15 1.55 15.40
N LEU A 107 4.41 0.81 14.57
CA LEU A 107 3.53 1.36 13.55
C LEU A 107 2.04 1.24 13.89
N ASP A 108 1.25 2.18 13.39
CA ASP A 108 -0.20 2.24 13.56
C ASP A 108 -0.96 1.73 12.35
N LEU A 109 -0.31 1.77 11.16
CA LEU A 109 -0.91 1.32 9.90
C LEU A 109 0.19 0.78 8.98
N VAL A 110 -0.07 -0.37 8.36
CA VAL A 110 0.75 -0.90 7.26
C VAL A 110 -0.16 -1.12 6.05
N LEU A 111 0.26 -0.64 4.89
CA LEU A 111 -0.40 -0.89 3.61
C LEU A 111 0.39 -1.92 2.82
N LEU A 112 -0.29 -2.95 2.31
CA LEU A 112 0.21 -3.92 1.35
C LEU A 112 -0.66 -3.85 0.08
N TYR A 113 -0.60 -2.71 -0.61
CA TYR A 113 -1.43 -2.44 -1.77
C TYR A 113 -0.68 -2.88 -3.04
N ASP A 114 -1.29 -3.80 -3.77
CA ASP A 114 -0.72 -4.42 -4.98
C ASP A 114 0.69 -5.04 -4.80
N ALA A 115 1.09 -5.35 -3.57
CA ALA A 115 2.43 -5.80 -3.22
C ALA A 115 2.56 -7.32 -3.06
N LEU A 116 1.43 -8.06 -3.01
CA LEU A 116 1.40 -9.47 -2.58
C LEU A 116 1.42 -10.49 -3.73
N HIS A 117 1.30 -10.05 -4.97
CA HIS A 117 1.27 -10.93 -6.15
C HIS A 117 2.65 -11.21 -6.74
N GLY A 118 3.66 -10.44 -6.35
CA GLY A 118 5.04 -10.57 -6.84
C GLY A 118 5.86 -11.67 -6.16
N GLY A 119 7.03 -11.94 -6.72
CA GLY A 119 8.01 -12.83 -6.11
C GLY A 119 7.66 -14.32 -6.15
N ASP A 120 8.26 -15.07 -5.24
CA ASP A 120 8.18 -16.54 -5.14
C ASP A 120 7.11 -17.05 -4.14
N GLY A 121 6.34 -16.18 -3.56
CA GLY A 121 5.36 -16.47 -2.51
C GLY A 121 5.92 -16.40 -1.09
N LYS A 122 7.21 -16.65 -0.87
CA LYS A 122 7.83 -16.51 0.46
C LYS A 122 7.77 -15.06 0.94
N GLY A 123 8.01 -14.11 0.03
CA GLY A 123 7.94 -12.68 0.32
C GLY A 123 6.58 -12.24 0.88
N LYS A 124 5.48 -12.80 0.36
CA LYS A 124 4.13 -12.52 0.89
C LYS A 124 4.00 -12.91 2.37
N PHE A 125 4.42 -14.12 2.70
CA PHE A 125 4.31 -14.62 4.08
C PHE A 125 5.28 -13.91 5.04
N MET A 126 6.49 -13.57 4.56
CA MET A 126 7.40 -12.70 5.32
C MET A 126 6.78 -11.33 5.59
N LEU A 127 6.06 -10.74 4.63
CA LEU A 127 5.37 -9.47 4.84
C LEU A 127 4.23 -9.59 5.86
N TYR A 128 3.52 -10.71 5.93
CA TYR A 128 2.52 -10.94 6.98
C TYR A 128 3.17 -10.99 8.36
N GLU A 129 4.24 -11.80 8.51
CA GLU A 129 4.99 -11.96 9.74
C GLU A 129 5.60 -10.63 10.21
N GLU A 130 6.31 -9.94 9.33
CA GLU A 130 6.94 -8.66 9.61
C GLU A 130 5.90 -7.56 9.91
N SER A 131 4.81 -7.51 9.16
CA SER A 131 3.71 -6.57 9.46
C SER A 131 3.14 -6.82 10.85
N HIS A 132 2.98 -8.11 11.24
CA HIS A 132 2.55 -8.42 12.60
C HIS A 132 3.57 -7.98 13.63
N ARG A 133 4.87 -8.16 13.39
CA ARG A 133 5.93 -7.73 14.32
C ARG A 133 5.92 -6.22 14.55
N ILE A 134 5.89 -5.42 13.47
CA ILE A 134 6.06 -3.97 13.54
C ILE A 134 4.79 -3.20 13.93
N LEU A 135 3.60 -3.75 13.66
CA LEU A 135 2.34 -3.13 14.06
C LEU A 135 2.14 -3.18 15.56
N LYS A 136 1.65 -2.10 16.15
CA LYS A 136 1.18 -2.05 17.53
C LYS A 136 -0.03 -2.98 17.72
N ARG A 137 -0.34 -3.32 18.96
CA ARG A 137 -1.57 -4.04 19.29
C ARG A 137 -2.79 -3.18 18.93
N GLY A 138 -3.76 -3.76 18.27
CA GLY A 138 -4.95 -3.05 17.81
C GLY A 138 -4.73 -2.18 16.57
N ALA A 139 -3.48 -2.10 16.06
CA ALA A 139 -3.15 -1.38 14.84
C ALA A 139 -3.64 -2.10 13.58
N CYS A 140 -3.72 -1.38 12.47
CA CYS A 140 -4.33 -1.84 11.23
C CYS A 140 -3.31 -2.33 10.21
N LEU A 141 -3.55 -3.52 9.65
CA LEU A 141 -2.99 -3.97 8.37
C LEU A 141 -4.06 -3.79 7.29
N SER A 142 -3.75 -3.03 6.25
CA SER A 142 -4.65 -2.77 5.12
C SER A 142 -4.10 -3.40 3.85
N ILE A 143 -4.94 -4.14 3.14
CA ILE A 143 -4.55 -4.88 1.94
C ILE A 143 -5.46 -4.52 0.78
N LEU A 144 -4.86 -4.20 -0.37
CA LEU A 144 -5.56 -4.10 -1.63
C LEU A 144 -5.42 -5.43 -2.39
N PRO A 145 -6.48 -6.27 -2.42
CA PRO A 145 -6.41 -7.62 -2.97
C PRO A 145 -6.60 -7.64 -4.49
N VAL A 146 -5.65 -7.11 -5.22
CA VAL A 146 -5.63 -7.15 -6.70
C VAL A 146 -4.77 -8.29 -7.22
N HIS A 147 -4.84 -8.58 -8.52
CA HIS A 147 -4.08 -9.64 -9.19
C HIS A 147 -4.15 -11.02 -8.53
N LEU A 148 -5.29 -11.38 -7.96
CA LEU A 148 -5.48 -12.58 -7.14
C LEU A 148 -5.10 -13.90 -7.84
N ASN A 149 -5.14 -13.95 -9.17
CA ASN A 149 -4.69 -15.10 -9.97
C ASN A 149 -3.16 -15.25 -10.03
N ASN A 150 -2.42 -14.23 -9.58
CA ASN A 150 -0.96 -14.23 -9.59
C ASN A 150 -0.37 -14.50 -8.21
N TRP A 151 -1.17 -14.52 -7.17
CA TRP A 151 -0.70 -14.81 -5.82
C TRP A 151 -0.17 -16.24 -5.73
N ARG A 152 0.78 -16.46 -4.84
CA ARG A 152 1.47 -17.74 -4.67
C ARG A 152 1.24 -18.30 -3.28
N ASP A 153 1.24 -19.64 -3.19
CA ASP A 153 1.24 -20.36 -1.91
C ASP A 153 2.67 -20.47 -1.32
N HIS A 154 2.81 -21.10 -0.16
CA HIS A 154 4.10 -21.31 0.52
C HIS A 154 5.13 -22.11 -0.33
N GLN A 155 4.67 -22.84 -1.34
CA GLN A 155 5.50 -23.60 -2.25
C GLN A 155 5.87 -22.79 -3.51
N GLY A 156 5.47 -21.52 -3.58
CA GLY A 156 5.71 -20.64 -4.72
C GLY A 156 4.80 -20.93 -5.93
N LYS A 157 3.80 -21.79 -5.80
CA LYS A 157 2.88 -22.13 -6.88
C LYS A 157 1.79 -21.06 -7.01
N LYS A 158 1.56 -20.55 -8.22
CA LYS A 158 0.45 -19.63 -8.51
C LYS A 158 -0.88 -20.28 -8.13
N LYS A 159 -1.71 -19.55 -7.43
CA LYS A 159 -3.06 -19.94 -7.00
C LYS A 159 -4.02 -18.78 -7.19
N THR A 160 -5.25 -19.10 -7.52
CA THR A 160 -6.35 -18.13 -7.40
C THR A 160 -6.68 -17.94 -5.93
N TYR A 161 -6.58 -16.70 -5.49
CA TYR A 161 -6.97 -16.32 -4.15
C TYR A 161 -8.39 -15.75 -4.14
N THR A 162 -9.02 -15.81 -2.98
CA THR A 162 -10.31 -15.20 -2.71
C THR A 162 -10.22 -14.41 -1.41
N PRO A 163 -11.09 -13.43 -1.16
CA PRO A 163 -11.14 -12.74 0.13
C PRO A 163 -11.21 -13.68 1.33
N ALA A 164 -11.96 -14.79 1.21
CA ALA A 164 -12.06 -15.80 2.27
C ALA A 164 -10.70 -16.45 2.55
N LYS A 165 -9.93 -16.78 1.51
CA LYS A 165 -8.61 -17.38 1.66
C LYS A 165 -7.60 -16.40 2.26
N ILE A 166 -7.64 -15.13 1.87
CA ILE A 166 -6.80 -14.08 2.44
C ILE A 166 -7.08 -13.94 3.95
N LYS A 167 -8.36 -13.91 4.33
CA LYS A 167 -8.77 -13.86 5.75
C LYS A 167 -8.24 -15.05 6.54
N ALA A 168 -8.34 -16.26 5.98
CA ALA A 168 -7.85 -17.47 6.63
C ALA A 168 -6.33 -17.43 6.84
N GLU A 169 -5.57 -17.07 5.80
CA GLU A 169 -4.10 -16.93 5.91
C GLU A 169 -3.72 -15.89 6.97
N LEU A 170 -4.30 -14.70 6.93
CA LEU A 170 -3.96 -13.64 7.89
C LEU A 170 -4.34 -13.99 9.34
N SER A 171 -5.41 -14.77 9.51
CA SER A 171 -5.77 -15.28 10.84
C SER A 171 -4.65 -16.17 11.43
N GLU A 172 -3.97 -16.96 10.60
CA GLU A 172 -2.82 -17.78 11.03
C GLU A 172 -1.62 -16.91 11.48
N TYR A 173 -1.54 -15.68 10.99
CA TYR A 173 -0.51 -14.70 11.36
C TYR A 173 -0.96 -13.71 12.46
N GLY A 174 -2.05 -14.01 13.18
CA GLY A 174 -2.49 -13.22 14.32
C GLY A 174 -3.25 -11.93 13.95
N PHE A 175 -3.90 -11.90 12.79
CA PHE A 175 -4.76 -10.80 12.37
C PHE A 175 -6.23 -11.17 12.37
N GLU A 176 -7.07 -10.25 12.83
CA GLU A 176 -8.52 -10.36 12.73
C GLU A 176 -9.05 -9.43 11.64
N TYR A 177 -9.91 -9.95 10.79
CA TYR A 177 -10.58 -9.15 9.76
C TYR A 177 -11.62 -8.22 10.38
N THR A 178 -11.51 -6.93 10.13
CA THR A 178 -12.36 -5.89 10.71
C THR A 178 -13.33 -5.24 9.72
N GLY A 179 -13.14 -5.45 8.42
CA GLY A 179 -14.05 -4.92 7.42
C GLY A 179 -13.40 -4.60 6.08
N THR A 180 -14.20 -4.12 5.14
CA THR A 180 -13.75 -3.53 3.87
C THR A 180 -14.13 -2.07 3.80
N CYS A 181 -13.30 -1.26 3.16
CA CYS A 181 -13.70 0.05 2.69
C CYS A 181 -13.94 -0.04 1.18
N PRO A 182 -15.21 0.01 0.71
CA PRO A 182 -15.50 0.10 -0.71
C PRO A 182 -15.07 1.48 -1.21
N GLN A 183 -14.18 1.52 -2.19
CA GLN A 183 -13.59 2.78 -2.64
C GLN A 183 -13.35 2.78 -4.14
N LYS A 184 -13.37 3.96 -4.73
CA LYS A 184 -12.65 4.20 -5.96
C LYS A 184 -11.17 4.19 -5.64
N GLY A 185 -10.47 3.13 -6.00
CA GLY A 185 -9.03 3.05 -5.90
C GLY A 185 -8.36 3.39 -7.23
N VAL A 186 -7.14 3.88 -7.19
CA VAL A 186 -6.29 3.93 -8.36
C VAL A 186 -5.57 2.59 -8.46
N HIS A 187 -5.90 1.83 -9.49
CA HIS A 187 -5.17 0.63 -9.86
C HIS A 187 -4.55 0.81 -11.23
N TRP A 188 -3.26 0.63 -11.30
CA TRP A 188 -2.49 0.76 -12.53
C TRP A 188 -2.19 -0.63 -13.09
N GLU A 189 -2.94 -1.11 -14.04
CA GLU A 189 -2.69 -2.42 -14.65
C GLU A 189 -1.30 -2.53 -15.30
N LYS A 190 -0.66 -1.40 -15.58
CA LYS A 190 0.64 -1.32 -16.26
C LYS A 190 1.57 -0.27 -15.65
N CYS A 191 1.57 -0.12 -14.33
CA CYS A 191 2.55 0.75 -13.64
C CYS A 191 3.98 0.53 -14.09
N HIS A 192 4.34 -0.71 -14.38
CA HIS A 192 5.66 -1.06 -14.89
C HIS A 192 5.96 -0.43 -16.26
N THR A 193 4.95 -0.02 -17.01
CA THR A 193 5.13 0.66 -18.30
C THR A 193 5.37 2.16 -18.17
N LEU A 194 5.23 2.78 -17.01
CA LEU A 194 5.75 4.13 -16.80
C LEU A 194 7.29 4.18 -16.98
N TYR A 195 7.99 3.10 -16.73
CA TYR A 195 9.36 2.91 -17.17
C TYR A 195 9.55 2.98 -18.68
N TYR A 196 8.51 2.64 -19.44
CA TYR A 196 8.48 2.49 -20.88
C TYR A 196 7.58 3.52 -21.56
N ILE A 197 7.25 4.64 -20.90
CA ILE A 197 6.46 5.73 -21.44
C ILE A 197 6.95 6.15 -22.84
N LYS A 198 8.24 5.97 -23.12
CA LYS A 198 8.81 6.19 -24.46
C LYS A 198 8.44 5.12 -25.49
N LYS A 199 7.83 3.99 -25.10
CA LYS A 199 7.62 2.83 -26.00
C LYS A 199 6.24 2.21 -25.99
N GLY A 200 5.30 2.62 -25.14
CA GLY A 200 4.02 1.94 -25.00
C GLY A 200 2.84 2.84 -24.64
N THR A 201 1.66 2.32 -24.83
CA THR A 201 0.41 2.94 -24.41
C THR A 201 0.21 2.71 -22.93
N ILE A 202 0.08 3.78 -22.14
CA ILE A 202 -0.43 3.67 -20.78
C ILE A 202 -1.93 3.55 -20.88
N THR A 203 -2.48 2.44 -20.43
CA THR A 203 -3.91 2.30 -20.19
C THR A 203 -4.13 2.53 -18.70
N PHE A 204 -4.89 3.55 -18.41
CA PHE A 204 -5.48 3.75 -17.11
C PHE A 204 -6.73 2.88 -17.05
N ASP A 205 -6.66 1.82 -16.28
CA ASP A 205 -7.88 1.08 -15.96
C ASP A 205 -8.62 1.92 -14.94
N ALA A 206 -9.65 2.57 -15.44
CA ALA A 206 -10.46 3.52 -14.72
C ALA A 206 -10.58 3.18 -13.23
N LEU A 207 -10.73 4.19 -12.43
CA LEU A 207 -11.09 4.15 -11.01
C LEU A 207 -12.10 3.00 -10.75
N GLU A 208 -11.61 1.78 -10.67
CA GLU A 208 -12.43 0.65 -10.27
C GLU A 208 -12.83 0.82 -8.82
N ARG A 209 -14.03 0.38 -8.49
CA ARG A 209 -14.39 0.19 -7.08
C ARG A 209 -13.58 -0.97 -6.55
N VAL A 210 -12.51 -0.66 -5.82
CA VAL A 210 -11.69 -1.65 -5.14
C VAL A 210 -12.09 -1.69 -3.68
N GLU A 211 -12.29 -2.89 -3.16
CA GLU A 211 -12.51 -3.08 -1.73
C GLU A 211 -11.17 -3.30 -1.06
N VAL A 212 -10.77 -2.35 -0.24
CA VAL A 212 -9.62 -2.48 0.65
C VAL A 212 -10.03 -3.31 1.85
N MET A 213 -9.28 -4.38 2.14
CA MET A 213 -9.52 -5.25 3.29
C MET A 213 -8.68 -4.78 4.48
N ASN A 214 -9.31 -4.54 5.62
CA ASN A 214 -8.65 -4.11 6.85
C ASN A 214 -8.63 -5.23 7.89
N PHE A 215 -7.51 -5.33 8.59
CA PHE A 215 -7.25 -6.33 9.63
C PHE A 215 -6.63 -5.64 10.84
N THR A 216 -7.00 -6.11 12.03
CA THR A 216 -6.42 -5.64 13.29
C THR A 216 -5.48 -6.71 13.86
N LYS A 217 -4.31 -6.29 14.31
CA LYS A 217 -3.39 -7.15 15.04
C LYS A 217 -3.99 -7.56 16.38
N LEU A 218 -4.17 -8.85 16.59
CA LEU A 218 -4.60 -9.41 17.85
C LEU A 218 -3.53 -9.26 18.94
N PRO A 219 -3.94 -9.20 20.22
CA PRO A 219 -3.03 -9.40 21.32
C PRO A 219 -2.35 -10.75 21.18
N SER A 220 -1.03 -10.82 21.38
CA SER A 220 -0.35 -12.11 21.51
C SER A 220 -1.10 -12.93 22.57
N ALA A 221 -1.53 -14.13 22.20
CA ALA A 221 -2.05 -15.04 23.22
C ALA A 221 -0.94 -15.19 24.27
N SER A 222 -1.23 -14.84 25.50
CA SER A 222 -0.35 -15.15 26.65
C SER A 222 -0.45 -16.66 26.83
N PHE A 223 0.56 -17.38 26.33
CA PHE A 223 0.77 -18.79 26.64
C PHE A 223 1.50 -18.89 27.97
#